data_71132f84fc9622dcbb4337322cefe947
#
_entry.id   71132f84fc9622dcbb4337322cefe947
#
_cell.length_a   1.000
_cell.length_b   1.000
_cell.length_c   1.000
_cell.angle_alpha   90.00
_cell.angle_beta   90.00
_cell.angle_gamma   90.00
#
_symmetry.space_group_name_H-M   'P 1'
#
loop_
_entity.id
_entity.type
_entity.pdbx_description
1 polymer ?
#
loop_
_entity_poly.entity_id
_entity_poly.type
_entity_poly.pdbx_seq_one_letter_code
_entity_poly.pdbx_strand_id
1 'polypeptide(L)'
;DEQLLSQDPDVVIVEFSVNDTDKTMNKYSYDSLVRKILTADNDPAVILLFTTQENGTSMQDVHKEVGTAYDLPMVSYKNAVYPEVAAGTLAWDDISPDNIHPNDAGHDIIGQILSRYLNSVYDKLDTITEEPTAFDTQAMTNDYYKNAALYNASQITPSAIEGFEVGQNNVYSQFTDNWLTQGGGTMTFDVECQNFGIFFLRTTDGKSGTYEVYVDGQRKGKMEADFSGGWGNYGYGQQFLISKESAQHTIEIKPAEGSEDKAITILALMIS
;
A
#
# COMPACT_ATOMS: atom_id res chain seq x y z
N ASP A 1 -6.54 1.28 -7.86
CA ASP A 1 -7.41 1.11 -9.03
C ASP A 1 -6.81 1.77 -10.26
N GLU A 2 -6.62 3.09 -10.25
CA GLU A 2 -6.21 3.86 -11.44
C GLU A 2 -4.86 3.46 -12.05
N GLN A 3 -3.95 2.87 -11.28
CA GLN A 3 -2.60 2.55 -11.75
C GLN A 3 -2.43 1.09 -12.17
N LEU A 4 -3.22 0.19 -11.64
CA LEU A 4 -3.11 -1.24 -11.89
C LEU A 4 -4.35 -1.79 -12.59
N LEU A 5 -5.52 -1.77 -11.94
CA LEU A 5 -6.71 -2.41 -12.46
C LEU A 5 -7.25 -1.73 -13.72
N SER A 6 -7.03 -0.42 -13.90
CA SER A 6 -7.36 0.30 -15.14
C SER A 6 -6.54 -0.14 -16.36
N GLN A 7 -5.51 -0.96 -16.18
CA GLN A 7 -4.72 -1.54 -17.27
C GLN A 7 -5.24 -2.91 -17.72
N ASP A 8 -6.36 -3.37 -17.17
CA ASP A 8 -6.99 -4.66 -17.46
C ASP A 8 -6.00 -5.84 -17.42
N PRO A 9 -5.23 -6.03 -16.32
CA PRO A 9 -4.20 -7.06 -16.27
C PRO A 9 -4.83 -8.46 -16.25
N ASP A 10 -4.28 -9.41 -17.02
CA ASP A 10 -4.67 -10.82 -16.96
C ASP A 10 -4.13 -11.53 -15.71
N VAL A 11 -2.97 -11.08 -15.20
CA VAL A 11 -2.30 -11.66 -14.03
C VAL A 11 -1.77 -10.54 -13.13
N VAL A 12 -2.02 -10.66 -11.83
CA VAL A 12 -1.47 -9.76 -10.82
C VAL A 12 -0.62 -10.54 -9.83
N ILE A 13 0.65 -10.14 -9.67
CA ILE A 13 1.53 -10.67 -8.63
C ILE A 13 1.51 -9.71 -7.45
N VAL A 14 1.15 -10.20 -6.26
CA VAL A 14 1.04 -9.41 -5.03
C VAL A 14 2.20 -9.76 -4.10
N GLU A 15 3.03 -8.75 -3.77
CA GLU A 15 4.18 -8.88 -2.87
C GLU A 15 4.24 -7.70 -1.87
N PHE A 16 4.16 -8.00 -0.56
CA PHE A 16 4.28 -7.04 0.55
C PHE A 16 4.98 -7.67 1.77
N SER A 17 5.63 -8.84 1.60
CA SER A 17 6.08 -9.67 2.72
C SER A 17 7.14 -9.02 3.60
N VAL A 18 7.93 -8.09 3.07
CA VAL A 18 8.98 -7.37 3.81
C VAL A 18 8.58 -5.92 4.16
N ASN A 19 7.52 -5.41 3.56
CA ASN A 19 7.02 -4.05 3.79
C ASN A 19 6.00 -4.00 4.94
N ASP A 20 5.20 -5.05 5.07
CA ASP A 20 4.20 -5.18 6.11
C ASP A 20 4.84 -5.56 7.45
N THR A 21 4.32 -4.99 8.55
CA THR A 21 4.89 -5.20 9.90
C THR A 21 3.84 -5.48 10.97
N ASP A 22 2.63 -4.93 10.86
CA ASP A 22 1.52 -5.17 11.77
C ASP A 22 0.71 -6.38 11.32
N LYS A 23 0.84 -7.50 12.05
CA LYS A 23 0.18 -8.76 11.70
C LYS A 23 -1.35 -8.67 11.63
N THR A 24 -1.96 -7.77 12.39
CA THR A 24 -3.42 -7.62 12.40
C THR A 24 -3.88 -6.67 11.32
N MET A 25 -3.35 -5.46 11.30
CA MET A 25 -3.79 -4.42 10.37
C MET A 25 -3.39 -4.73 8.92
N ASN A 26 -2.15 -5.21 8.73
CA ASN A 26 -1.71 -5.60 7.38
C ASN A 26 -2.44 -6.84 6.86
N LYS A 27 -2.92 -7.74 7.74
CA LYS A 27 -3.78 -8.84 7.32
C LYS A 27 -5.11 -8.33 6.74
N TYR A 28 -5.74 -7.34 7.39
CA TYR A 28 -6.99 -6.74 6.90
C TYR A 28 -6.79 -6.01 5.57
N SER A 29 -5.73 -5.22 5.45
CA SER A 29 -5.44 -4.50 4.21
C SER A 29 -5.05 -5.43 3.07
N TYR A 30 -4.27 -6.48 3.35
CA TYR A 30 -3.85 -7.48 2.38
C TYR A 30 -5.03 -8.32 1.87
N ASP A 31 -5.90 -8.79 2.78
CA ASP A 31 -7.15 -9.48 2.44
C ASP A 31 -8.03 -8.62 1.53
N SER A 32 -8.28 -7.36 1.92
CA SER A 32 -9.08 -6.43 1.14
C SER A 32 -8.47 -6.11 -0.23
N LEU A 33 -7.13 -5.97 -0.31
CA LEU A 33 -6.42 -5.76 -1.57
C LEU A 33 -6.58 -6.95 -2.52
N VAL A 34 -6.32 -8.17 -2.01
CA VAL A 34 -6.43 -9.40 -2.81
C VAL A 34 -7.87 -9.58 -3.30
N ARG A 35 -8.86 -9.39 -2.43
CA ARG A 35 -10.28 -9.44 -2.81
C ARG A 35 -10.64 -8.40 -3.87
N LYS A 36 -10.14 -7.18 -3.74
CA LYS A 36 -10.39 -6.13 -4.71
C LYS A 36 -9.87 -6.48 -6.10
N ILE A 37 -8.72 -7.17 -6.16
CA ILE A 37 -8.16 -7.67 -7.42
C ILE A 37 -9.03 -8.82 -7.97
N LEU A 38 -9.37 -9.81 -7.14
CA LEU A 38 -10.17 -10.97 -7.51
C LEU A 38 -11.61 -10.64 -7.93
N THR A 39 -12.12 -9.47 -7.55
CA THR A 39 -13.46 -8.98 -7.91
C THR A 39 -13.44 -7.89 -8.97
N ALA A 40 -12.30 -7.67 -9.65
CA ALA A 40 -12.22 -6.75 -10.77
C ALA A 40 -12.97 -7.30 -11.99
N ASP A 41 -13.52 -6.42 -12.83
CA ASP A 41 -14.42 -6.77 -13.93
C ASP A 41 -13.78 -7.75 -14.96
N ASN A 42 -12.44 -7.75 -15.05
CA ASN A 42 -11.68 -8.62 -15.97
C ASN A 42 -11.20 -9.93 -15.33
N ASP A 43 -11.61 -10.25 -14.10
CA ASP A 43 -11.29 -11.50 -13.38
C ASP A 43 -9.78 -11.88 -13.44
N PRO A 44 -8.85 -11.02 -13.06
CA PRO A 44 -7.42 -11.32 -13.19
C PRO A 44 -6.98 -12.46 -12.28
N ALA A 45 -6.11 -13.34 -12.79
CA ALA A 45 -5.45 -14.33 -11.94
C ALA A 45 -4.52 -13.65 -10.93
N VAL A 46 -4.52 -14.12 -9.66
CA VAL A 46 -3.69 -13.58 -8.60
C VAL A 46 -2.63 -14.60 -8.17
N ILE A 47 -1.37 -14.19 -8.12
CA ILE A 47 -0.25 -14.96 -7.58
C ILE A 47 0.30 -14.21 -6.38
N LEU A 48 0.39 -14.86 -5.20
CA LEU A 48 1.02 -14.29 -4.03
C LEU A 48 2.51 -14.65 -4.01
N LEU A 49 3.37 -13.63 -4.00
CA LEU A 49 4.82 -13.79 -3.89
C LEU A 49 5.26 -13.43 -2.49
N PHE A 50 6.11 -14.26 -1.89
CA PHE A 50 6.64 -14.04 -0.55
C PHE A 50 8.16 -13.86 -0.58
N THR A 51 8.62 -12.69 -0.19
CA THR A 51 10.03 -12.37 -0.01
C THR A 51 10.46 -12.45 1.46
N THR A 52 11.73 -12.18 1.75
CA THR A 52 12.30 -12.21 3.10
C THR A 52 13.41 -11.20 3.25
N GLN A 53 13.62 -10.73 4.48
CA GLN A 53 14.84 -10.04 4.89
C GLN A 53 15.96 -11.05 5.17
N GLU A 54 17.21 -10.58 5.28
CA GLU A 54 18.42 -11.35 5.60
C GLU A 54 18.23 -12.27 6.82
N ASN A 55 17.60 -11.75 7.87
CA ASN A 55 17.36 -12.48 9.12
C ASN A 55 16.14 -13.41 9.10
N GLY A 56 15.51 -13.60 7.92
CA GLY A 56 14.31 -14.42 7.76
C GLY A 56 12.98 -13.73 8.13
N THR A 57 13.01 -12.45 8.51
CA THR A 57 11.78 -11.69 8.77
C THR A 57 10.95 -11.56 7.50
N SER A 58 9.67 -11.86 7.61
CA SER A 58 8.71 -11.84 6.50
C SER A 58 7.29 -11.96 7.04
N MET A 59 6.32 -11.35 6.38
CA MET A 59 4.90 -11.53 6.66
C MET A 59 4.28 -12.73 5.92
N GLN A 60 5.10 -13.60 5.32
CA GLN A 60 4.63 -14.79 4.60
C GLN A 60 3.56 -15.58 5.35
N ASP A 61 3.73 -15.81 6.66
CA ASP A 61 2.78 -16.64 7.42
C ASP A 61 1.39 -16.00 7.50
N VAL A 62 1.33 -14.66 7.57
CA VAL A 62 0.07 -13.90 7.59
C VAL A 62 -0.55 -13.85 6.20
N HIS A 63 0.23 -13.54 5.18
CA HIS A 63 -0.24 -13.46 3.78
C HIS A 63 -0.68 -14.83 3.25
N LYS A 64 -0.01 -15.91 3.69
CA LYS A 64 -0.37 -17.28 3.36
C LYS A 64 -1.77 -17.66 3.86
N GLU A 65 -2.24 -17.09 4.98
CA GLU A 65 -3.60 -17.34 5.44
C GLU A 65 -4.63 -16.84 4.42
N VAL A 66 -4.39 -15.67 3.81
CA VAL A 66 -5.23 -15.11 2.75
C VAL A 66 -5.19 -16.00 1.50
N GLY A 67 -3.98 -16.39 1.07
CA GLY A 67 -3.81 -17.30 -0.07
C GLY A 67 -4.52 -18.65 0.13
N THR A 68 -4.48 -19.18 1.36
CA THR A 68 -5.16 -20.44 1.70
C THR A 68 -6.68 -20.27 1.71
N ALA A 69 -7.20 -19.15 2.24
CA ALA A 69 -8.63 -18.88 2.31
C ALA A 69 -9.28 -18.77 0.92
N TYR A 70 -8.53 -18.31 -0.07
CA TYR A 70 -9.01 -18.06 -1.44
C TYR A 70 -8.45 -19.05 -2.47
N ASP A 71 -7.76 -20.11 -2.01
CA ASP A 71 -7.13 -21.13 -2.86
C ASP A 71 -6.21 -20.54 -3.96
N LEU A 72 -5.42 -19.53 -3.58
CA LEU A 72 -4.56 -18.81 -4.52
C LEU A 72 -3.18 -19.45 -4.64
N PRO A 73 -2.56 -19.37 -5.83
CA PRO A 73 -1.16 -19.71 -6.02
C PRO A 73 -0.23 -18.90 -5.11
N MET A 74 0.69 -19.59 -4.46
CA MET A 74 1.66 -19.00 -3.54
C MET A 74 3.08 -19.39 -3.95
N VAL A 75 3.92 -18.42 -4.30
CA VAL A 75 5.32 -18.59 -4.69
C VAL A 75 6.21 -17.96 -3.63
N SER A 76 7.18 -18.69 -3.09
CA SER A 76 7.98 -18.23 -1.97
C SER A 76 9.47 -18.16 -2.29
N TYR A 77 9.98 -16.94 -2.50
CA TYR A 77 11.41 -16.66 -2.52
C TYR A 77 12.04 -16.95 -1.15
N LYS A 78 11.35 -16.60 -0.03
CA LYS A 78 11.81 -16.92 1.31
C LYS A 78 12.14 -18.40 1.47
N ASN A 79 11.25 -19.31 1.08
CA ASN A 79 11.45 -20.74 1.21
C ASN A 79 12.55 -21.27 0.28
N ALA A 80 12.84 -20.58 -0.83
CA ALA A 80 13.90 -20.93 -1.75
C ALA A 80 15.29 -20.52 -1.25
N VAL A 81 15.44 -19.33 -0.66
CA VAL A 81 16.76 -18.78 -0.35
C VAL A 81 17.12 -18.81 1.14
N TYR A 82 16.17 -18.58 2.05
CA TYR A 82 16.50 -18.44 3.46
C TYR A 82 17.09 -19.69 4.11
N PRO A 83 16.67 -20.93 3.79
CA PRO A 83 17.33 -22.14 4.30
C PRO A 83 18.79 -22.21 3.88
N GLU A 84 19.14 -21.83 2.66
CA GLU A 84 20.50 -21.83 2.13
C GLU A 84 21.36 -20.75 2.80
N VAL A 85 20.78 -19.55 3.02
CA VAL A 85 21.44 -18.47 3.77
C VAL A 85 21.70 -18.91 5.22
N ALA A 86 20.71 -19.48 5.89
CA ALA A 86 20.82 -19.96 7.27
C ALA A 86 21.82 -21.11 7.42
N ALA A 87 21.97 -21.94 6.38
CA ALA A 87 22.96 -23.02 6.34
C ALA A 87 24.38 -22.53 5.95
N GLY A 88 24.52 -21.29 5.48
CA GLY A 88 25.78 -20.73 4.99
C GLY A 88 26.22 -21.27 3.61
N THR A 89 25.30 -21.88 2.86
CA THR A 89 25.52 -22.36 1.49
C THR A 89 25.28 -21.28 0.44
N LEU A 90 24.57 -20.21 0.81
CA LEU A 90 24.37 -19.00 0.02
C LEU A 90 24.71 -17.79 0.90
N ALA A 91 25.60 -16.92 0.44
CA ALA A 91 25.84 -15.65 1.11
C ALA A 91 24.74 -14.64 0.76
N TRP A 92 24.20 -13.95 1.76
CA TRP A 92 23.15 -12.93 1.53
C TRP A 92 23.64 -11.82 0.59
N ASP A 93 24.90 -11.38 0.75
CA ASP A 93 25.51 -10.33 -0.08
C ASP A 93 25.61 -10.72 -1.59
N ASP A 94 25.52 -11.99 -1.93
CA ASP A 94 25.48 -12.45 -3.33
C ASP A 94 24.13 -12.13 -4.00
N ILE A 95 23.07 -11.99 -3.21
CA ILE A 95 21.67 -11.82 -3.71
C ILE A 95 21.03 -10.51 -3.29
N SER A 96 21.69 -9.69 -2.45
CA SER A 96 21.17 -8.43 -1.93
C SER A 96 22.29 -7.45 -1.58
N PRO A 97 22.17 -6.14 -1.89
CA PRO A 97 23.15 -5.12 -1.49
C PRO A 97 22.90 -4.60 -0.06
N ASP A 98 21.83 -4.99 0.58
CA ASP A 98 21.44 -4.60 1.94
C ASP A 98 20.63 -5.73 2.61
N ASN A 99 19.97 -5.46 3.73
CA ASN A 99 19.24 -6.49 4.47
C ASN A 99 17.83 -6.80 3.91
N ILE A 100 17.39 -6.16 2.83
CA ILE A 100 15.99 -6.25 2.33
C ILE A 100 15.90 -6.43 0.81
N HIS A 101 16.58 -5.55 0.03
CA HIS A 101 16.33 -5.39 -1.40
C HIS A 101 17.15 -6.40 -2.23
N PRO A 102 16.53 -7.21 -3.09
CA PRO A 102 17.28 -8.08 -4.00
C PRO A 102 18.14 -7.26 -4.97
N ASN A 103 19.37 -7.74 -5.24
CA ASN A 103 20.15 -7.30 -6.37
C ASN A 103 19.76 -8.07 -7.65
N ASP A 104 20.48 -7.88 -8.77
CA ASP A 104 20.19 -8.58 -10.03
C ASP A 104 20.13 -10.10 -9.88
N ALA A 105 21.04 -10.69 -9.10
CA ALA A 105 21.04 -12.13 -8.83
C ALA A 105 19.84 -12.57 -7.99
N GLY A 106 19.46 -11.79 -6.99
CA GLY A 106 18.24 -12.02 -6.20
C GLY A 106 16.98 -11.91 -7.04
N HIS A 107 16.89 -10.89 -7.91
CA HIS A 107 15.79 -10.77 -8.86
C HIS A 107 15.73 -11.92 -9.87
N ASP A 108 16.89 -12.41 -10.35
CA ASP A 108 16.95 -13.56 -11.24
C ASP A 108 16.39 -14.83 -10.56
N ILE A 109 16.71 -15.08 -9.29
CA ILE A 109 16.13 -16.19 -8.52
C ILE A 109 14.59 -16.03 -8.44
N ILE A 110 14.07 -14.83 -8.14
CA ILE A 110 12.62 -14.56 -8.10
C ILE A 110 12.02 -14.88 -9.48
N GLY A 111 12.63 -14.39 -10.55
CA GLY A 111 12.19 -14.67 -11.93
C GLY A 111 12.17 -16.16 -12.26
N GLN A 112 13.19 -16.92 -11.84
CA GLN A 112 13.26 -18.37 -12.08
C GLN A 112 12.16 -19.14 -11.33
N ILE A 113 11.88 -18.84 -10.06
CA ILE A 113 10.83 -19.52 -9.31
C ILE A 113 9.43 -19.19 -9.84
N LEU A 114 9.17 -17.92 -10.22
CA LEU A 114 7.92 -17.53 -10.90
C LEU A 114 7.78 -18.23 -12.24
N SER A 115 8.82 -18.24 -13.07
CA SER A 115 8.81 -18.92 -14.37
C SER A 115 8.58 -20.43 -14.23
N ARG A 116 9.20 -21.07 -13.21
CA ARG A 116 8.96 -22.50 -12.93
C ARG A 116 7.49 -22.76 -12.58
N TYR A 117 6.89 -21.91 -11.75
CA TYR A 117 5.47 -22.01 -11.41
C TYR A 117 4.61 -21.85 -12.68
N LEU A 118 4.79 -20.78 -13.45
CA LEU A 118 4.03 -20.51 -14.66
C LEU A 118 4.17 -21.61 -15.71
N ASN A 119 5.37 -22.14 -15.93
CA ASN A 119 5.58 -23.29 -16.80
C ASN A 119 4.84 -24.54 -16.29
N SER A 120 4.79 -24.76 -14.97
CA SER A 120 4.03 -25.88 -14.41
C SER A 120 2.50 -25.77 -14.61
N VAL A 121 2.00 -24.54 -14.70
CA VAL A 121 0.60 -24.26 -15.07
C VAL A 121 0.42 -24.48 -16.58
N TYR A 122 1.32 -23.92 -17.39
CA TYR A 122 1.28 -24.05 -18.84
C TYR A 122 1.27 -25.52 -19.30
N ASP A 123 2.11 -26.37 -18.70
CA ASP A 123 2.17 -27.80 -18.99
C ASP A 123 0.87 -28.57 -18.67
N LYS A 124 -0.03 -27.95 -17.91
CA LYS A 124 -1.33 -28.53 -17.50
C LYS A 124 -2.53 -27.92 -18.21
N LEU A 125 -2.35 -26.90 -19.05
CA LEU A 125 -3.47 -26.19 -19.68
C LEU A 125 -4.44 -27.15 -20.41
N ASP A 126 -3.92 -28.13 -21.16
CA ASP A 126 -4.72 -29.10 -21.86
C ASP A 126 -5.54 -30.04 -20.93
N THR A 127 -5.24 -30.05 -19.64
CA THR A 127 -5.95 -30.86 -18.63
C THR A 127 -7.01 -30.08 -17.87
N ILE A 128 -7.06 -28.76 -18.01
CA ILE A 128 -8.04 -27.89 -17.37
C ILE A 128 -9.34 -27.97 -18.17
N THR A 129 -10.37 -28.51 -17.55
CA THR A 129 -11.70 -28.67 -18.14
C THR A 129 -12.77 -27.84 -17.48
N GLU A 130 -12.42 -27.16 -16.40
CA GLU A 130 -13.34 -26.30 -15.63
C GLU A 130 -13.40 -24.92 -16.28
N GLU A 131 -14.61 -24.42 -16.47
CA GLU A 131 -14.81 -23.03 -16.90
C GLU A 131 -14.52 -22.09 -15.74
N PRO A 132 -13.91 -20.92 -16.00
CA PRO A 132 -13.70 -19.90 -14.99
C PRO A 132 -15.03 -19.50 -14.33
N THR A 133 -15.05 -19.42 -13.02
CA THR A 133 -16.20 -18.93 -12.26
C THR A 133 -15.82 -17.62 -11.56
N ALA A 134 -16.75 -16.68 -11.52
CA ALA A 134 -16.53 -15.44 -10.81
C ALA A 134 -16.21 -15.69 -9.31
N PHE A 135 -15.29 -14.91 -8.78
CA PHE A 135 -14.91 -15.02 -7.38
C PHE A 135 -16.05 -14.55 -6.47
N ASP A 136 -16.61 -15.44 -5.68
CA ASP A 136 -17.72 -15.18 -4.75
C ASP A 136 -17.42 -15.52 -3.28
N THR A 137 -16.17 -15.91 -2.98
CA THR A 137 -15.76 -16.33 -1.64
C THR A 137 -15.93 -15.19 -0.63
N GLN A 138 -16.52 -15.50 0.51
CA GLN A 138 -16.71 -14.53 1.59
C GLN A 138 -15.36 -14.04 2.13
N ALA A 139 -15.31 -12.77 2.58
CA ALA A 139 -14.13 -12.18 3.17
C ALA A 139 -13.60 -13.01 4.35
N MET A 140 -12.30 -13.27 4.36
CA MET A 140 -11.62 -13.96 5.46
C MET A 140 -11.55 -13.08 6.71
N THR A 141 -11.42 -11.77 6.50
CA THR A 141 -11.42 -10.76 7.58
C THR A 141 -12.69 -9.90 7.52
N ASN A 142 -12.64 -8.72 8.10
CA ASN A 142 -13.68 -7.72 7.94
C ASN A 142 -13.41 -6.90 6.67
N ASP A 143 -14.39 -6.58 5.90
CA ASP A 143 -14.28 -5.82 4.64
C ASP A 143 -13.93 -4.32 4.85
N TYR A 144 -13.07 -3.98 5.83
CA TYR A 144 -12.76 -2.58 6.19
C TYR A 144 -12.23 -1.74 5.03
N TYR A 145 -11.45 -2.34 4.14
CA TYR A 145 -10.84 -1.61 3.02
C TYR A 145 -11.40 -2.02 1.65
N LYS A 146 -12.52 -2.75 1.61
CA LYS A 146 -13.15 -3.21 0.36
C LYS A 146 -13.36 -2.08 -0.65
N ASN A 147 -13.84 -0.93 -0.17
CA ASN A 147 -14.12 0.23 -1.00
C ASN A 147 -13.01 1.28 -0.95
N ALA A 148 -11.82 0.92 -0.45
CA ALA A 148 -10.73 1.87 -0.31
C ALA A 148 -10.31 2.46 -1.67
N ALA A 149 -10.25 3.78 -1.72
CA ALA A 149 -9.80 4.53 -2.89
C ALA A 149 -8.96 5.74 -2.46
N LEU A 150 -8.19 6.25 -3.42
CA LEU A 150 -7.45 7.50 -3.28
C LEU A 150 -8.26 8.62 -3.96
N TYR A 151 -8.40 9.73 -3.28
CA TYR A 151 -9.10 10.91 -3.77
C TYR A 151 -8.15 12.11 -3.76
N ASN A 152 -7.89 12.70 -4.91
CA ASN A 152 -7.13 13.93 -5.06
C ASN A 152 -8.06 15.17 -5.10
N ALA A 153 -7.49 16.37 -5.29
CA ALA A 153 -8.25 17.61 -5.26
C ALA A 153 -9.23 17.79 -6.43
N SER A 154 -9.11 17.01 -7.51
CA SER A 154 -10.08 17.00 -8.60
C SER A 154 -11.31 16.13 -8.32
N GLN A 155 -11.20 15.20 -7.37
CA GLN A 155 -12.21 14.20 -7.06
C GLN A 155 -13.01 14.52 -5.78
N ILE A 156 -12.38 15.24 -4.83
CA ILE A 156 -13.03 15.63 -3.59
C ILE A 156 -12.68 17.09 -3.23
N THR A 157 -13.71 17.85 -2.83
CA THR A 157 -13.56 19.26 -2.47
C THR A 157 -13.64 19.44 -0.96
N PRO A 158 -12.70 20.15 -0.31
CA PRO A 158 -12.81 20.50 1.10
C PRO A 158 -14.03 21.41 1.35
N SER A 159 -14.70 21.24 2.50
CA SER A 159 -15.78 22.14 2.94
C SER A 159 -15.24 23.50 3.43
N ALA A 160 -13.95 23.54 3.85
CA ALA A 160 -13.23 24.78 4.11
C ALA A 160 -11.73 24.58 3.75
N ILE A 161 -11.14 25.62 3.18
CA ILE A 161 -9.72 25.62 2.78
C ILE A 161 -9.14 27.03 2.93
N GLU A 162 -7.97 27.12 3.55
CA GLU A 162 -7.21 28.34 3.71
C GLU A 162 -5.72 28.03 3.57
N GLY A 163 -4.97 28.84 2.82
CA GLY A 163 -3.52 28.73 2.69
C GLY A 163 -3.01 27.49 1.93
N PHE A 164 -3.90 26.68 1.36
CA PHE A 164 -3.57 25.62 0.43
C PHE A 164 -3.98 26.01 -0.99
N GLU A 165 -3.20 25.55 -1.96
CA GLU A 165 -3.49 25.63 -3.39
C GLU A 165 -3.49 24.24 -4.01
N VAL A 166 -4.19 24.06 -5.14
CA VAL A 166 -4.15 22.83 -5.93
C VAL A 166 -3.02 22.94 -6.94
N GLY A 167 -2.16 21.94 -6.99
CA GLY A 167 -1.03 21.92 -7.88
C GLY A 167 -0.39 20.55 -8.04
N GLN A 168 0.77 20.54 -8.70
CA GLN A 168 1.51 19.31 -8.99
C GLN A 168 2.70 19.17 -8.05
N ASN A 169 2.89 17.99 -7.44
CA ASN A 169 4.13 17.65 -6.76
C ASN A 169 5.25 17.35 -7.79
N ASN A 170 6.50 17.41 -7.33
CA ASN A 170 7.68 17.19 -8.18
C ASN A 170 8.35 15.83 -7.95
N VAL A 171 7.73 14.92 -7.19
CA VAL A 171 8.29 13.60 -6.86
C VAL A 171 7.56 12.49 -7.60
N TYR A 172 6.23 12.54 -7.63
CA TYR A 172 5.38 11.50 -8.20
C TYR A 172 4.46 12.07 -9.28
N SER A 173 4.80 11.88 -10.54
CA SER A 173 4.00 12.38 -11.68
C SER A 173 2.61 11.75 -11.79
N GLN A 174 2.43 10.55 -11.23
CA GLN A 174 1.15 9.83 -11.20
C GLN A 174 0.15 10.39 -10.18
N PHE A 175 0.59 11.18 -9.20
CA PHE A 175 -0.29 11.89 -8.27
C PHE A 175 -0.43 13.34 -8.71
N THR A 176 -1.53 13.63 -9.40
CA THR A 176 -1.89 14.97 -9.88
C THR A 176 -2.84 15.67 -8.91
N ASP A 177 -3.06 16.97 -9.11
CA ASP A 177 -4.06 17.74 -8.37
C ASP A 177 -3.93 17.58 -6.84
N ASN A 178 -2.72 17.83 -6.36
CA ASN A 178 -2.39 17.73 -4.94
C ASN A 178 -2.76 19.01 -4.19
N TRP A 179 -3.01 18.92 -2.90
CA TRP A 179 -3.09 20.11 -2.03
C TRP A 179 -1.69 20.46 -1.51
N LEU A 180 -1.25 21.67 -1.81
CA LEU A 180 0.07 22.17 -1.42
C LEU A 180 -0.07 23.43 -0.58
N THR A 181 0.74 23.56 0.46
CA THR A 181 0.93 24.82 1.16
C THR A 181 2.43 25.10 1.35
N GLN A 182 2.81 26.36 1.26
CA GLN A 182 4.16 26.80 1.60
C GLN A 182 4.30 27.17 3.08
N GLY A 183 3.20 27.19 3.82
CA GLY A 183 3.14 27.38 5.27
C GLY A 183 1.76 27.79 5.77
N GLY A 184 1.34 27.25 6.90
CA GLY A 184 0.20 27.70 7.69
C GLY A 184 -1.20 27.35 7.17
N GLY A 185 -1.33 26.49 6.16
CA GLY A 185 -2.63 26.16 5.59
C GLY A 185 -3.49 25.27 6.49
N THR A 186 -4.82 25.46 6.40
CA THR A 186 -5.84 24.62 7.04
C THR A 186 -6.84 24.09 6.03
N MET A 187 -7.32 22.87 6.24
CA MET A 187 -8.40 22.27 5.44
C MET A 187 -9.38 21.52 6.31
N THR A 188 -10.64 21.55 5.90
CA THR A 188 -11.72 20.74 6.48
C THR A 188 -12.43 19.96 5.38
N PHE A 189 -12.72 18.70 5.65
CA PHE A 189 -13.52 17.84 4.78
C PHE A 189 -14.69 17.26 5.57
N ASP A 190 -15.85 17.19 4.96
CA ASP A 190 -16.99 16.44 5.46
C ASP A 190 -17.17 15.22 4.58
N VAL A 191 -16.87 14.03 5.12
CA VAL A 191 -16.81 12.78 4.36
C VAL A 191 -17.62 11.68 5.05
N GLU A 192 -18.35 10.91 4.26
CA GLU A 192 -18.94 9.66 4.71
C GLU A 192 -17.94 8.54 4.47
N CYS A 193 -17.44 7.93 5.54
CA CYS A 193 -16.44 6.87 5.43
C CYS A 193 -16.46 5.92 6.63
N GLN A 194 -15.94 4.74 6.41
CA GLN A 194 -15.60 3.76 7.45
C GLN A 194 -14.17 3.95 7.94
N ASN A 195 -13.26 4.21 7.02
CA ASN A 195 -11.85 4.44 7.33
C ASN A 195 -11.37 5.71 6.61
N PHE A 196 -10.47 6.43 7.28
CA PHE A 196 -9.87 7.64 6.73
C PHE A 196 -8.37 7.66 7.00
N GLY A 197 -7.62 8.00 5.98
CA GLY A 197 -6.20 8.24 6.04
C GLY A 197 -5.78 9.31 5.05
N ILE A 198 -4.51 9.70 5.11
CA ILE A 198 -3.93 10.70 4.23
C ILE A 198 -2.64 10.15 3.66
N PHE A 199 -2.47 10.27 2.35
CA PHE A 199 -1.24 10.02 1.64
C PHE A 199 -0.56 11.36 1.36
N PHE A 200 0.61 11.59 1.96
CA PHE A 200 1.31 12.87 1.93
C PHE A 200 2.80 12.68 1.62
N LEU A 201 3.44 13.74 1.15
CA LEU A 201 4.85 13.71 0.81
C LEU A 201 5.71 14.01 2.03
N ARG A 202 6.68 13.15 2.32
CA ARG A 202 7.78 13.40 3.24
C ARG A 202 8.99 13.89 2.46
N THR A 203 9.64 14.97 2.91
CA THR A 203 10.75 15.60 2.20
C THR A 203 11.99 15.73 3.08
N THR A 204 13.15 15.71 2.44
CA THR A 204 14.46 15.83 3.09
C THR A 204 15.04 17.24 3.08
N ASP A 205 14.31 18.23 2.57
CA ASP A 205 14.79 19.61 2.37
C ASP A 205 14.67 20.52 3.60
N GLY A 206 14.09 20.01 4.72
CA GLY A 206 13.90 20.74 5.98
C GLY A 206 12.84 21.84 5.95
N LYS A 207 12.06 21.92 4.85
CA LYS A 207 11.01 22.95 4.68
C LYS A 207 9.63 22.45 5.10
N SER A 208 9.41 21.15 5.06
CA SER A 208 8.16 20.55 5.47
C SER A 208 8.02 20.53 6.99
N GLY A 209 6.78 20.54 7.45
CA GLY A 209 6.44 20.58 8.87
C GLY A 209 5.59 19.41 9.33
N THR A 210 5.06 19.57 10.53
CA THR A 210 4.12 18.63 11.13
C THR A 210 2.72 19.24 11.08
N TYR A 211 1.73 18.43 10.64
CA TYR A 211 0.32 18.82 10.61
C TYR A 211 -0.49 17.86 11.45
N GLU A 212 -1.43 18.39 12.23
CA GLU A 212 -2.34 17.60 13.05
C GLU A 212 -3.62 17.29 12.29
N VAL A 213 -4.14 16.08 12.55
CA VAL A 213 -5.40 15.61 11.97
C VAL A 213 -6.41 15.38 13.09
N TYR A 214 -7.57 16.00 12.96
CA TYR A 214 -8.70 15.87 13.86
C TYR A 214 -9.86 15.20 13.13
N VAL A 215 -10.57 14.32 13.79
CA VAL A 215 -11.82 13.71 13.34
C VAL A 215 -12.88 14.05 14.38
N ASP A 216 -13.96 14.69 13.95
CA ASP A 216 -15.07 15.14 14.81
C ASP A 216 -14.59 15.97 16.03
N GLY A 217 -13.64 16.87 15.77
CA GLY A 217 -13.04 17.72 16.78
C GLY A 217 -12.03 17.03 17.71
N GLN A 218 -11.79 15.72 17.56
CA GLN A 218 -10.82 14.96 18.35
C GLN A 218 -9.52 14.77 17.56
N ARG A 219 -8.39 15.17 18.17
CA ARG A 219 -7.07 14.91 17.58
C ARG A 219 -6.82 13.40 17.47
N LYS A 220 -6.58 12.91 16.25
CA LYS A 220 -6.30 11.50 15.96
C LYS A 220 -4.83 11.22 15.71
N GLY A 221 -4.06 12.23 15.33
CA GLY A 221 -2.63 12.04 15.08
C GLY A 221 -2.01 13.25 14.41
N LYS A 222 -0.82 13.04 13.87
CA LYS A 222 -0.07 14.05 13.14
C LYS A 222 0.59 13.45 11.90
N MET A 223 0.72 14.25 10.87
CA MET A 223 1.53 13.99 9.68
C MET A 223 2.89 14.64 9.89
N GLU A 224 3.95 13.87 9.98
CA GLU A 224 5.33 14.35 10.07
C GLU A 224 5.94 14.35 8.67
N ALA A 225 5.84 15.48 7.97
CA ALA A 225 6.32 15.62 6.60
C ALA A 225 7.81 15.98 6.50
N ASP A 226 8.42 16.48 7.58
CA ASP A 226 9.87 16.66 7.64
C ASP A 226 10.58 15.30 7.80
N PHE A 227 11.44 14.99 6.86
CA PHE A 227 12.28 13.80 6.85
C PHE A 227 13.75 14.18 6.62
N SER A 228 14.16 15.32 7.18
CA SER A 228 15.53 15.83 7.12
C SER A 228 16.52 14.77 7.61
N GLY A 229 17.56 14.52 6.78
CA GLY A 229 18.54 13.45 7.04
C GLY A 229 18.06 12.04 6.68
N GLY A 230 16.86 11.90 6.13
CA GLY A 230 16.37 10.64 5.58
C GLY A 230 17.01 10.28 4.22
N TRP A 231 16.62 9.13 3.72
CA TRP A 231 17.20 8.58 2.48
C TRP A 231 16.66 9.21 1.18
N GLY A 232 15.58 9.97 1.23
CA GLY A 232 15.00 10.64 0.07
C GLY A 232 13.57 11.13 0.30
N ASN A 233 13.03 11.81 -0.69
CA ASN A 233 11.62 12.21 -0.68
C ASN A 233 10.73 11.02 -1.04
N TYR A 234 9.65 10.81 -0.29
CA TYR A 234 8.71 9.72 -0.57
C TYR A 234 7.29 9.99 -0.08
N GLY A 235 6.31 9.33 -0.73
CA GLY A 235 4.92 9.35 -0.29
C GLY A 235 4.72 8.44 0.92
N TYR A 236 4.02 8.96 1.94
CA TYR A 236 3.73 8.22 3.16
C TYR A 236 2.22 8.21 3.42
N GLY A 237 1.66 7.01 3.52
CA GLY A 237 0.26 6.81 3.89
C GLY A 237 0.11 6.65 5.39
N GLN A 238 -0.79 7.43 5.99
CA GLN A 238 -1.09 7.33 7.41
C GLN A 238 -2.59 7.30 7.65
N GLN A 239 -3.03 6.36 8.49
CA GLN A 239 -4.43 6.18 8.84
C GLN A 239 -4.75 6.95 10.13
N PHE A 240 -5.94 7.59 10.17
CA PHE A 240 -6.41 8.42 11.26
C PHE A 240 -7.75 7.98 11.83
N LEU A 241 -8.56 7.25 11.05
CA LEU A 241 -9.82 6.69 11.49
C LEU A 241 -9.95 5.24 11.03
N ILE A 242 -10.37 4.39 11.93
CA ILE A 242 -10.81 3.02 11.67
C ILE A 242 -12.12 2.82 12.39
N SER A 243 -13.17 2.48 11.67
CA SER A 243 -14.51 2.21 12.20
C SER A 243 -15.05 0.90 11.65
N LYS A 244 -16.00 0.30 12.37
CA LYS A 244 -16.74 -0.87 11.90
C LYS A 244 -17.87 -0.50 10.95
N GLU A 245 -18.35 0.72 11.03
CA GLU A 245 -19.49 1.22 10.27
C GLU A 245 -19.11 2.54 9.60
N SER A 246 -19.69 2.77 8.42
CA SER A 246 -19.58 4.06 7.73
C SER A 246 -20.43 5.10 8.44
N ALA A 247 -19.89 6.28 8.60
CA ALA A 247 -20.58 7.43 9.17
C ALA A 247 -20.06 8.74 8.55
N GLN A 248 -20.84 9.80 8.71
CA GLN A 248 -20.41 11.15 8.34
C GLN A 248 -19.38 11.64 9.37
N HIS A 249 -18.23 12.09 8.90
CA HIS A 249 -17.15 12.63 9.72
C HIS A 249 -16.68 13.99 9.22
N THR A 250 -16.33 14.87 10.17
CA THR A 250 -15.62 16.12 9.87
C THR A 250 -14.16 15.95 10.15
N ILE A 251 -13.32 16.10 9.12
CA ILE A 251 -11.86 15.95 9.17
C ILE A 251 -11.21 17.31 9.08
N GLU A 252 -10.47 17.72 10.09
CA GLU A 252 -9.70 18.97 10.10
C GLU A 252 -8.20 18.68 10.01
N ILE A 253 -7.50 19.41 9.15
CA ILE A 253 -6.06 19.35 8.96
C ILE A 253 -5.50 20.74 9.22
N LYS A 254 -4.57 20.87 10.16
CA LYS A 254 -3.95 22.15 10.51
C LYS A 254 -2.50 21.99 10.96
N PRO A 255 -1.64 23.01 10.84
CA PRO A 255 -0.27 22.94 11.31
C PRO A 255 -0.21 22.66 12.82
N ALA A 256 0.74 21.84 13.23
CA ALA A 256 1.09 21.68 14.63
C ALA A 256 1.84 22.92 15.14
N GLU A 257 1.87 23.10 16.47
CA GLU A 257 2.66 24.16 17.10
C GLU A 257 4.11 24.13 16.61
N GLY A 258 4.61 25.28 16.15
CA GLY A 258 5.95 25.44 15.56
C GLY A 258 6.07 25.01 14.11
N SER A 259 4.96 24.69 13.44
CA SER A 259 4.89 24.37 12.01
C SER A 259 3.99 25.33 11.22
N GLU A 260 3.64 26.47 11.78
CA GLU A 260 2.70 27.45 11.19
C GLU A 260 3.26 28.09 9.91
N ASP A 261 4.58 28.09 9.73
CA ASP A 261 5.29 28.58 8.54
C ASP A 261 5.89 27.47 7.69
N LYS A 262 5.53 26.21 7.95
CA LYS A 262 6.08 25.03 7.27
C LYS A 262 5.17 24.48 6.19
N ALA A 263 5.79 23.99 5.12
CA ALA A 263 5.11 23.40 3.98
C ALA A 263 4.57 22.00 4.28
N ILE A 264 3.53 21.60 3.58
CA ILE A 264 3.14 20.20 3.38
C ILE A 264 2.54 20.01 1.98
N THR A 265 2.73 18.82 1.43
CA THR A 265 2.04 18.37 0.22
C THR A 265 1.19 17.14 0.55
N ILE A 266 -0.11 17.26 0.39
CA ILE A 266 -1.05 16.15 0.50
C ILE A 266 -1.33 15.62 -0.90
N LEU A 267 -0.98 14.37 -1.14
CA LEU A 267 -1.07 13.72 -2.44
C LEU A 267 -2.49 13.22 -2.71
N ALA A 268 -3.11 12.61 -1.71
CA ALA A 268 -4.48 12.11 -1.76
C ALA A 268 -5.06 11.85 -0.37
N LEU A 269 -6.38 11.79 -0.27
CA LEU A 269 -7.09 11.19 0.86
C LEU A 269 -7.30 9.70 0.58
N MET A 270 -7.14 8.86 1.60
CA MET A 270 -7.40 7.42 1.58
C MET A 270 -8.75 7.20 2.28
N ILE A 271 -9.77 6.83 1.55
CA ILE A 271 -11.16 6.72 2.06
C ILE A 271 -11.72 5.34 1.71
N SER A 272 -12.40 4.70 2.69
CA SER A 272 -13.17 3.48 2.43
C SER A 272 -14.50 3.47 3.20
#